data_4245bed6e5f1c1ce27263cd3d9d6e1c8
#
_entry.id   4245bed6e5f1c1ce27263cd3d9d6e1c8
#
_cell.length_a   1.000
_cell.length_b   1.000
_cell.length_c   1.000
_cell.angle_alpha   90.00
_cell.angle_beta   90.00
_cell.angle_gamma   90.00
#
_symmetry.space_group_name_H-M   'P 1'
#
loop_
_entity.id
_entity.type
_entity.pdbx_description
1 polymer ?
#
loop_
_entity_poly.entity_id
_entity_poly.type
_entity_poly.pdbx_seq_one_letter_code
_entity_poly.pdbx_strand_id
1 'polypeptide(L)'
;MRNTFRAIVAVFAFTPLFVQAGGDPEHVKFPEDYAKVFTQYATINRANQTQVAKLYANETAISNYKQGKPGGSGAVVVMEIYTPKADAAGKPIPGSDGIFEIDSLAAIGVMENRSDWDTAFPKENRSGDWGFALYNSDGSVKSNELTCAQCHNPLQAQDFLFTYQRLVDFVKK
;
A
#
# COMPACT_ATOMS: atom_id res chain seq x y z
N MET A 1 7.76 48.99 50.65
CA MET A 1 7.94 47.59 50.28
C MET A 1 7.18 47.33 48.96
N ARG A 2 7.90 47.21 47.85
CA ARG A 2 7.30 46.99 46.50
C ARG A 2 7.48 45.53 46.13
N ASN A 3 6.37 44.75 46.17
CA ASN A 3 6.36 43.38 45.75
C ASN A 3 6.26 43.33 44.22
N THR A 4 7.33 42.90 43.55
CA THR A 4 7.36 42.58 42.10
C THR A 4 6.89 41.11 41.90
N PHE A 5 5.66 40.91 41.43
CA PHE A 5 5.21 39.62 40.94
C PHE A 5 5.86 39.35 39.56
N ARG A 6 6.72 38.35 39.49
CA ARG A 6 7.23 37.82 38.22
C ARG A 6 6.22 36.79 37.68
N ALA A 7 5.53 37.11 36.61
CA ALA A 7 4.70 36.18 35.88
C ALA A 7 5.61 35.22 35.08
N ILE A 8 5.51 33.89 35.37
CA ILE A 8 6.16 32.85 34.59
C ILE A 8 5.19 32.52 33.44
N VAL A 9 5.56 32.88 32.23
CA VAL A 9 4.84 32.45 31.02
C VAL A 9 5.37 31.07 30.62
N ALA A 10 4.56 30.04 30.86
CA ALA A 10 4.84 28.68 30.37
C ALA A 10 4.51 28.62 28.86
N VAL A 11 5.51 28.54 28.03
CA VAL A 11 5.35 28.29 26.58
C VAL A 11 5.10 26.77 26.41
N PHE A 12 3.86 26.39 26.16
CA PHE A 12 3.55 25.04 25.70
C PHE A 12 3.97 24.91 24.25
N ALA A 13 5.04 24.16 24.00
CA ALA A 13 5.42 23.73 22.67
C ALA A 13 4.38 22.69 22.18
N PHE A 14 3.49 23.10 21.29
CA PHE A 14 2.63 22.20 20.53
C PHE A 14 3.53 21.47 19.51
N THR A 15 3.90 20.22 19.80
CA THR A 15 4.43 19.33 18.78
C THR A 15 3.25 18.88 17.92
N PRO A 16 3.26 19.16 16.59
CA PRO A 16 2.23 18.61 15.71
C PRO A 16 2.35 17.08 15.74
N LEU A 17 1.31 16.41 16.19
CA LEU A 17 1.10 14.99 15.95
C LEU A 17 0.85 14.84 14.43
N PHE A 18 1.87 14.43 13.70
CA PHE A 18 1.68 13.95 12.34
C PHE A 18 0.86 12.67 12.41
N VAL A 19 -0.43 12.76 12.15
CA VAL A 19 -1.27 11.61 11.87
C VAL A 19 -0.75 11.04 10.55
N GLN A 20 0.03 9.98 10.60
CA GLN A 20 0.46 9.25 9.41
C GLN A 20 -0.74 8.48 8.87
N ALA A 21 -1.35 9.05 7.86
CA ALA A 21 -2.49 8.48 7.17
C ALA A 21 -1.99 7.71 5.94
N GLY A 22 -2.40 6.44 5.82
CA GLY A 22 -2.23 5.66 4.60
C GLY A 22 -0.96 4.87 4.42
N GLY A 23 -0.35 4.42 5.50
CA GLY A 23 0.92 3.68 5.51
C GLY A 23 2.10 4.56 5.90
N ASP A 24 3.31 4.02 5.80
CA ASP A 24 4.52 4.65 6.28
C ASP A 24 5.56 4.77 5.14
N PRO A 25 5.54 5.87 4.37
CA PRO A 25 6.47 6.08 3.26
C PRO A 25 7.90 6.41 3.72
N GLU A 26 8.11 6.64 5.03
CA GLU A 26 9.46 6.79 5.58
C GLU A 26 10.16 5.43 5.66
N HIS A 27 9.41 4.37 5.91
CA HIS A 27 9.92 3.01 6.02
C HIS A 27 9.73 2.20 4.74
N VAL A 28 8.55 2.24 4.11
CA VAL A 28 8.25 1.54 2.87
C VAL A 28 8.43 2.51 1.70
N LYS A 29 9.53 2.37 0.95
CA LYS A 29 9.90 3.30 -0.12
C LYS A 29 9.18 2.98 -1.43
N PHE A 30 9.00 4.02 -2.26
CA PHE A 30 8.53 3.84 -3.62
C PHE A 30 9.58 3.07 -4.43
N PRO A 31 9.25 1.90 -5.01
CA PRO A 31 10.19 1.15 -5.83
C PRO A 31 10.22 1.73 -7.24
N GLU A 32 11.13 2.65 -7.48
CA GLU A 32 11.33 3.22 -8.82
C GLU A 32 11.53 2.10 -9.84
N ASP A 33 11.13 2.29 -11.06
CA ASP A 33 11.23 1.29 -12.14
C ASP A 33 10.46 -0.04 -11.93
N TYR A 34 9.63 -0.20 -10.88
CA TYR A 34 8.90 -1.45 -10.63
C TYR A 34 8.15 -1.97 -11.86
N ALA A 35 7.56 -1.08 -12.64
CA ALA A 35 6.80 -1.46 -13.83
C ALA A 35 7.68 -2.11 -14.93
N LYS A 36 9.01 -1.92 -14.88
CA LYS A 36 9.97 -2.53 -15.80
C LYS A 36 10.59 -3.82 -15.25
N VAL A 37 10.77 -3.90 -13.92
CA VAL A 37 11.57 -4.96 -13.30
C VAL A 37 10.75 -5.96 -12.49
N PHE A 38 9.52 -5.61 -12.06
CA PHE A 38 8.62 -6.54 -11.38
C PHE A 38 7.74 -7.28 -12.37
N THR A 39 7.32 -8.48 -12.01
CA THR A 39 6.40 -9.28 -12.80
C THR A 39 4.96 -8.84 -12.53
N GLN A 40 4.25 -8.42 -13.57
CA GLN A 40 2.80 -8.21 -13.47
C GLN A 40 2.10 -9.55 -13.42
N TYR A 41 1.41 -9.86 -12.30
CA TYR A 41 0.76 -11.15 -12.12
C TYR A 41 -0.77 -11.12 -12.25
N ALA A 42 -1.40 -9.95 -12.20
CA ALA A 42 -2.84 -9.84 -12.42
C ALA A 42 -3.29 -8.43 -12.83
N THR A 43 -4.42 -8.36 -13.53
CA THR A 43 -5.26 -7.18 -13.66
C THR A 43 -6.66 -7.56 -13.19
N ILE A 44 -7.29 -6.75 -12.32
CA ILE A 44 -8.58 -7.07 -11.71
C ILE A 44 -9.45 -5.83 -11.54
N ASN A 45 -10.77 -5.99 -11.60
CA ASN A 45 -11.66 -5.03 -10.98
C ASN A 45 -11.54 -5.17 -9.47
N ARG A 46 -11.38 -4.08 -8.73
CA ARG A 46 -11.35 -4.11 -7.26
C ARG A 46 -12.73 -4.45 -6.70
N ALA A 47 -12.75 -4.99 -5.48
CA ALA A 47 -13.99 -5.43 -4.82
C ALA A 47 -15.05 -4.31 -4.68
N ASN A 48 -14.62 -3.04 -4.63
CA ASN A 48 -15.50 -1.88 -4.60
C ASN A 48 -16.25 -1.63 -5.93
N GLN A 49 -15.89 -2.36 -7.01
CA GLN A 49 -16.48 -2.23 -8.36
C GLN A 49 -16.41 -0.83 -8.97
N THR A 50 -15.47 0.01 -8.50
CA THR A 50 -15.27 1.39 -8.99
C THR A 50 -13.85 1.67 -9.43
N GLN A 51 -12.98 0.67 -9.37
CA GLN A 51 -11.57 0.80 -9.67
C GLN A 51 -11.02 -0.47 -10.32
N VAL A 52 -9.97 -0.30 -11.11
CA VAL A 52 -9.15 -1.41 -11.64
C VAL A 52 -7.81 -1.42 -10.92
N ALA A 53 -7.26 -2.60 -10.67
CA ALA A 53 -5.90 -2.74 -10.16
C ALA A 53 -5.05 -3.58 -11.11
N LYS A 54 -3.82 -3.11 -11.38
CA LYS A 54 -2.73 -3.94 -11.90
C LYS A 54 -1.79 -4.27 -10.76
N LEU A 55 -1.39 -5.52 -10.68
CA LEU A 55 -0.67 -6.09 -9.55
C LEU A 55 0.68 -6.62 -10.00
N TYR A 56 1.73 -6.18 -9.31
CA TYR A 56 3.11 -6.54 -9.62
C TYR A 56 3.78 -7.14 -8.38
N ALA A 57 4.70 -8.05 -8.58
CA ALA A 57 5.53 -8.62 -7.52
C ALA A 57 6.98 -8.69 -7.97
N ASN A 58 7.91 -8.43 -7.05
CA ASN A 58 9.33 -8.57 -7.34
C ASN A 58 9.75 -10.06 -7.37
N GLU A 59 10.97 -10.32 -7.85
CA GLU A 59 11.49 -11.68 -7.97
C GLU A 59 11.51 -12.44 -6.64
N THR A 60 11.81 -11.77 -5.52
CA THR A 60 11.77 -12.39 -4.18
C THR A 60 10.38 -12.94 -3.85
N ALA A 61 9.34 -12.14 -4.06
CA ALA A 61 7.96 -12.58 -3.84
C ALA A 61 7.58 -13.73 -4.79
N ILE A 62 7.84 -13.57 -6.08
CA ILE A 62 7.55 -14.60 -7.12
C ILE A 62 8.22 -15.93 -6.76
N SER A 63 9.52 -15.91 -6.43
CA SER A 63 10.29 -17.10 -6.12
C SER A 63 9.80 -17.81 -4.86
N ASN A 64 9.49 -17.05 -3.80
CA ASN A 64 9.01 -17.62 -2.55
C ASN A 64 7.62 -18.25 -2.69
N TYR A 65 6.67 -17.57 -3.33
CA TYR A 65 5.34 -18.13 -3.56
C TYR A 65 5.37 -19.34 -4.52
N LYS A 66 6.28 -19.36 -5.50
CA LYS A 66 6.50 -20.54 -6.34
C LYS A 66 6.95 -21.76 -5.56
N GLN A 67 7.71 -21.55 -4.48
CA GLN A 67 8.14 -22.60 -3.55
C GLN A 67 7.09 -22.95 -2.48
N GLY A 68 5.90 -22.33 -2.51
CA GLY A 68 4.85 -22.51 -1.51
C GLY A 68 5.14 -21.85 -0.15
N LYS A 69 6.07 -20.89 -0.12
CA LYS A 69 6.47 -20.13 1.07
C LYS A 69 5.73 -18.77 1.09
N PRO A 70 5.60 -18.12 2.26
CA PRO A 70 5.22 -16.71 2.35
C PRO A 70 6.20 -15.80 1.59
N GLY A 71 5.80 -14.57 1.30
CA GLY A 71 6.63 -13.59 0.58
C GLY A 71 8.04 -13.44 1.15
N GLY A 72 8.16 -13.37 2.48
CA GLY A 72 9.44 -13.32 3.19
C GLY A 72 10.18 -11.99 3.01
N SER A 73 11.24 -11.79 3.79
CA SER A 73 12.01 -10.53 3.82
C SER A 73 12.56 -10.19 2.44
N GLY A 74 12.35 -8.95 2.01
CA GLY A 74 12.69 -8.44 0.68
C GLY A 74 11.61 -8.64 -0.38
N ALA A 75 10.48 -9.30 -0.06
CA ALA A 75 9.34 -9.36 -0.96
C ALA A 75 8.67 -8.00 -1.07
N VAL A 76 8.36 -7.58 -2.29
CA VAL A 76 7.63 -6.34 -2.57
C VAL A 76 6.49 -6.63 -3.53
N VAL A 77 5.30 -6.13 -3.18
CA VAL A 77 4.10 -6.17 -4.02
C VAL A 77 3.63 -4.74 -4.28
N VAL A 78 3.36 -4.43 -5.54
CA VAL A 78 2.87 -3.11 -5.96
C VAL A 78 1.49 -3.27 -6.57
N MET A 79 0.59 -2.35 -6.22
CA MET A 79 -0.75 -2.25 -6.78
C MET A 79 -0.94 -0.87 -7.40
N GLU A 80 -0.99 -0.81 -8.72
CA GLU A 80 -1.50 0.36 -9.44
C GLU A 80 -3.02 0.40 -9.32
N ILE A 81 -3.57 1.54 -8.91
CA ILE A 81 -5.00 1.76 -8.74
C ILE A 81 -5.47 2.73 -9.80
N TYR A 82 -6.34 2.27 -10.68
CA TYR A 82 -6.85 3.05 -11.79
C TYR A 82 -8.31 3.45 -11.60
N THR A 83 -8.63 4.67 -12.02
CA THR A 83 -9.99 5.09 -12.30
C THR A 83 -10.41 4.44 -13.63
N PRO A 84 -11.55 3.76 -13.73
CA PRO A 84 -12.07 3.26 -14.99
C PRO A 84 -12.73 4.37 -15.78
N LYS A 85 -12.85 4.21 -17.10
CA LYS A 85 -13.74 4.99 -17.93
C LYS A 85 -15.18 4.78 -17.46
N ALA A 86 -16.00 5.81 -17.56
CA ALA A 86 -17.40 5.78 -17.16
C ALA A 86 -18.32 6.14 -18.33
N ASP A 87 -19.50 5.55 -18.34
CA ASP A 87 -20.59 5.92 -19.24
C ASP A 87 -21.26 7.25 -18.83
N ALA A 88 -22.27 7.67 -19.56
CA ALA A 88 -23.01 8.91 -19.27
C ALA A 88 -23.74 8.90 -17.92
N ALA A 89 -23.95 7.71 -17.32
CA ALA A 89 -24.55 7.53 -15.99
C ALA A 89 -23.50 7.40 -14.88
N GLY A 90 -22.21 7.54 -15.21
CA GLY A 90 -21.10 7.42 -14.27
C GLY A 90 -20.74 5.98 -13.90
N LYS A 91 -21.22 4.98 -14.62
CA LYS A 91 -20.90 3.57 -14.37
C LYS A 91 -19.62 3.16 -15.12
N PRO A 92 -18.74 2.35 -14.51
CA PRO A 92 -17.59 1.81 -15.18
C PRO A 92 -17.95 1.03 -16.45
N ILE A 93 -17.24 1.26 -17.53
CA ILE A 93 -17.42 0.57 -18.81
C ILE A 93 -16.64 -0.73 -18.78
N PRO A 94 -17.29 -1.92 -18.92
CA PRO A 94 -16.57 -3.18 -18.98
C PRO A 94 -15.89 -3.37 -20.34
N GLY A 95 -14.64 -3.83 -20.31
CA GLY A 95 -13.95 -4.33 -21.50
C GLY A 95 -14.43 -5.73 -21.91
N SER A 96 -13.94 -6.22 -23.05
CA SER A 96 -14.32 -7.52 -23.62
C SER A 96 -13.94 -8.73 -22.73
N ASP A 97 -12.96 -8.55 -21.86
CA ASP A 97 -12.50 -9.56 -20.88
C ASP A 97 -13.18 -9.43 -19.50
N GLY A 98 -14.15 -8.52 -19.37
CA GLY A 98 -14.84 -8.21 -18.13
C GLY A 98 -14.09 -7.31 -17.16
N ILE A 99 -12.84 -6.92 -17.48
CA ILE A 99 -12.12 -5.88 -16.74
C ILE A 99 -12.60 -4.52 -17.24
N PHE A 100 -12.80 -3.56 -16.34
CA PHE A 100 -13.22 -2.23 -16.72
C PHE A 100 -12.14 -1.53 -17.58
N GLU A 101 -12.55 -0.77 -18.56
CA GLU A 101 -11.66 0.05 -19.37
C GLU A 101 -10.97 1.10 -18.49
N ILE A 102 -9.64 1.13 -18.56
CA ILE A 102 -8.82 2.03 -17.75
C ILE A 102 -8.84 3.45 -18.35
N ASP A 103 -9.03 4.45 -17.47
CA ASP A 103 -8.89 5.87 -17.80
C ASP A 103 -7.54 6.41 -17.29
N SER A 104 -7.37 6.53 -15.98
CA SER A 104 -6.21 7.20 -15.38
C SER A 104 -5.68 6.49 -14.15
N LEU A 105 -4.36 6.60 -13.91
CA LEU A 105 -3.70 6.09 -12.70
C LEU A 105 -3.96 7.05 -11.54
N ALA A 106 -4.68 6.57 -10.53
CA ALA A 106 -5.12 7.36 -9.38
C ALA A 106 -4.18 7.28 -8.18
N ALA A 107 -3.55 6.12 -7.98
CA ALA A 107 -2.62 5.89 -6.87
C ALA A 107 -1.80 4.61 -7.09
N ILE A 108 -0.70 4.48 -6.32
CA ILE A 108 0.15 3.30 -6.29
C ILE A 108 0.31 2.86 -4.83
N GLY A 109 -0.21 1.67 -4.50
CA GLY A 109 0.00 1.04 -3.19
C GLY A 109 1.25 0.15 -3.23
N VAL A 110 2.08 0.24 -2.21
CA VAL A 110 3.28 -0.58 -2.03
C VAL A 110 3.17 -1.34 -0.74
N MET A 111 3.45 -2.64 -0.78
CA MET A 111 3.68 -3.51 0.37
C MET A 111 5.09 -4.06 0.30
N GLU A 112 5.83 -3.94 1.38
CA GLU A 112 7.18 -4.51 1.52
C GLU A 112 7.24 -5.38 2.77
N ASN A 113 7.80 -6.58 2.64
CA ASN A 113 8.04 -7.50 3.74
C ASN A 113 9.49 -7.40 4.20
N ARG A 114 9.71 -7.16 5.49
CA ARG A 114 11.04 -7.14 6.09
C ARG A 114 11.01 -7.69 7.51
N SER A 115 11.91 -8.60 7.81
CA SER A 115 12.09 -9.14 9.16
C SER A 115 12.91 -8.22 10.09
N ASP A 116 13.59 -7.23 9.53
CA ASP A 116 14.53 -6.31 10.20
C ASP A 116 14.01 -4.87 10.28
N TRP A 117 12.70 -4.68 10.36
CA TRP A 117 12.14 -3.33 10.51
C TRP A 117 12.73 -2.61 11.72
N ASP A 118 13.09 -1.34 11.54
CA ASP A 118 13.50 -0.44 12.61
C ASP A 118 12.45 -0.39 13.73
N THR A 119 12.90 -0.27 14.97
CA THR A 119 12.02 -0.10 16.14
C THR A 119 11.20 1.19 16.09
N ALA A 120 11.63 2.18 15.29
CA ALA A 120 10.88 3.40 15.01
C ALA A 120 9.65 3.16 14.11
N PHE A 121 9.60 2.02 13.38
CA PHE A 121 8.40 1.64 12.62
C PHE A 121 7.41 0.89 13.50
N PRO A 122 6.31 1.52 13.95
CA PRO A 122 5.39 0.93 14.90
C PRO A 122 4.75 -0.36 14.40
N LYS A 123 4.56 -1.34 15.30
CA LYS A 123 3.94 -2.63 14.94
C LYS A 123 2.48 -2.49 14.51
N GLU A 124 1.77 -1.50 15.01
CA GLU A 124 0.39 -1.17 14.62
C GLU A 124 0.26 -0.69 13.17
N ASN A 125 1.36 -0.21 12.57
CA ASN A 125 1.41 0.21 11.15
C ASN A 125 1.80 -0.94 10.21
N ARG A 126 1.95 -2.16 10.73
CA ARG A 126 2.37 -3.35 10.00
C ARG A 126 1.38 -4.50 10.16
N SER A 127 1.35 -5.41 9.18
CA SER A 127 0.66 -6.69 9.26
C SER A 127 1.71 -7.81 9.22
N GLY A 128 2.04 -8.37 10.39
CA GLY A 128 3.22 -9.21 10.53
C GLY A 128 4.48 -8.41 10.16
N ASP A 129 5.22 -8.93 9.19
CA ASP A 129 6.43 -8.29 8.65
C ASP A 129 6.15 -7.40 7.42
N TRP A 130 4.88 -7.26 7.01
CA TRP A 130 4.50 -6.39 5.91
C TRP A 130 4.26 -4.95 6.36
N GLY A 131 5.02 -4.02 5.78
CA GLY A 131 4.78 -2.58 5.82
C GLY A 131 4.02 -2.11 4.58
N PHE A 132 3.44 -0.90 4.66
CA PHE A 132 2.57 -0.35 3.62
C PHE A 132 2.91 1.11 3.35
N ALA A 133 2.77 1.55 2.10
CA ALA A 133 2.75 2.95 1.75
C ALA A 133 1.86 3.22 0.54
N LEU A 134 1.40 4.46 0.40
CA LEU A 134 0.60 4.90 -0.75
C LEU A 134 1.26 6.11 -1.41
N TYR A 135 1.27 6.09 -2.73
CA TYR A 135 1.90 7.09 -3.58
C TYR A 135 0.94 7.62 -4.64
N ASN A 136 1.19 8.82 -5.11
CA ASN A 136 0.59 9.37 -6.30
C ASN A 136 1.14 8.67 -7.56
N SER A 137 0.54 8.93 -8.71
CA SER A 137 0.96 8.36 -9.99
C SER A 137 2.39 8.74 -10.42
N ASP A 138 2.94 9.81 -9.87
CA ASP A 138 4.31 10.30 -10.11
C ASP A 138 5.34 9.78 -9.09
N GLY A 139 4.93 8.89 -8.16
CA GLY A 139 5.78 8.35 -7.10
C GLY A 139 5.92 9.24 -5.88
N SER A 140 5.35 10.44 -5.87
CA SER A 140 5.33 11.29 -4.67
C SER A 140 4.40 10.69 -3.61
N VAL A 141 4.69 10.98 -2.33
CA VAL A 141 3.89 10.48 -1.21
C VAL A 141 2.43 10.94 -1.32
N LYS A 142 1.50 10.00 -1.24
CA LYS A 142 0.06 10.27 -1.20
C LYS A 142 -0.43 10.26 0.24
N SER A 143 -0.73 11.44 0.77
CA SER A 143 -1.39 11.57 2.07
C SER A 143 -2.83 11.07 1.99
N ASN A 144 -3.24 10.24 2.95
CA ASN A 144 -4.62 9.74 3.07
C ASN A 144 -4.87 9.24 4.50
N GLU A 145 -6.13 8.99 4.86
CA GLU A 145 -6.52 8.52 6.19
C GLU A 145 -6.72 6.98 6.27
N LEU A 146 -6.20 6.22 5.31
CA LEU A 146 -6.36 4.76 5.28
C LEU A 146 -5.47 4.07 6.31
N THR A 147 -6.04 3.19 7.08
CA THR A 147 -5.32 2.32 8.03
C THR A 147 -5.00 0.99 7.34
N CYS A 148 -3.95 0.98 6.51
CA CYS A 148 -3.60 -0.17 5.67
C CYS A 148 -3.45 -1.46 6.48
N ALA A 149 -2.67 -1.42 7.56
CA ALA A 149 -2.44 -2.59 8.41
C ALA A 149 -3.73 -3.15 9.01
N GLN A 150 -4.67 -2.31 9.47
CA GLN A 150 -5.93 -2.77 10.04
C GLN A 150 -6.78 -3.57 9.04
N CYS A 151 -6.81 -3.14 7.77
CA CYS A 151 -7.50 -3.87 6.72
C CYS A 151 -6.81 -5.17 6.35
N HIS A 152 -5.48 -5.23 6.40
CA HIS A 152 -4.68 -6.40 6.02
C HIS A 152 -4.52 -7.43 7.15
N ASN A 153 -4.55 -7.02 8.43
CA ASN A 153 -4.36 -7.89 9.59
C ASN A 153 -5.25 -9.15 9.61
N PRO A 154 -6.54 -9.11 9.23
CA PRO A 154 -7.37 -10.31 9.20
C PRO A 154 -6.94 -11.37 8.17
N LEU A 155 -6.03 -11.03 7.26
CA LEU A 155 -5.60 -11.88 6.15
C LEU A 155 -4.33 -12.69 6.45
N GLN A 156 -4.00 -12.95 7.72
CA GLN A 156 -2.78 -13.66 8.12
C GLN A 156 -2.63 -15.02 7.39
N ALA A 157 -3.70 -15.77 7.22
CA ALA A 157 -3.69 -17.06 6.51
C ALA A 157 -3.40 -16.92 4.99
N GLN A 158 -3.45 -15.71 4.46
CA GLN A 158 -3.18 -15.36 3.07
C GLN A 158 -1.94 -14.45 2.97
N ASP A 159 -1.01 -14.59 3.92
CA ASP A 159 0.20 -13.76 4.02
C ASP A 159 -0.12 -12.26 3.93
N PHE A 160 -1.24 -11.85 4.52
CA PHE A 160 -1.74 -10.46 4.54
C PHE A 160 -2.06 -9.85 3.17
N LEU A 161 -2.16 -10.64 2.08
CA LEU A 161 -2.47 -10.17 0.74
C LEU A 161 -3.92 -10.48 0.33
N PHE A 162 -4.71 -9.47 -0.03
CA PHE A 162 -6.03 -9.65 -0.64
C PHE A 162 -5.97 -10.43 -1.97
N THR A 163 -4.83 -10.41 -2.63
CA THR A 163 -4.60 -11.03 -3.94
C THR A 163 -3.75 -12.29 -3.86
N TYR A 164 -3.57 -12.85 -2.66
CA TYR A 164 -2.76 -14.04 -2.40
C TYR A 164 -3.05 -15.18 -3.39
N GLN A 165 -4.30 -15.59 -3.52
CA GLN A 165 -4.67 -16.71 -4.38
C GLN A 165 -4.31 -16.45 -5.85
N ARG A 166 -4.47 -15.21 -6.34
CA ARG A 166 -4.09 -14.84 -7.72
C ARG A 166 -2.59 -14.95 -7.95
N LEU A 167 -1.78 -14.53 -6.97
CA LEU A 167 -0.33 -14.64 -7.05
C LEU A 167 0.11 -16.11 -7.01
N VAL A 168 -0.46 -16.92 -6.13
CA VAL A 168 -0.21 -18.37 -6.06
C VAL A 168 -0.60 -19.07 -7.35
N ASP A 169 -1.76 -18.76 -7.94
CA ASP A 169 -2.20 -19.36 -9.21
C ASP A 169 -1.32 -18.92 -10.38
N PHE A 170 -0.83 -17.70 -10.36
CA PHE A 170 0.09 -17.17 -11.38
C PHE A 170 1.42 -17.93 -11.39
N VAL A 171 2.05 -18.13 -10.23
CA VAL A 171 3.37 -18.78 -10.14
C VAL A 171 3.35 -20.30 -10.34
N LYS A 172 2.16 -20.93 -10.36
CA LYS A 172 1.97 -22.37 -10.60
C LYS A 172 1.71 -22.70 -12.08
N LYS A 173 1.54 -21.69 -12.93
CA LYS A 173 1.40 -21.89 -14.39
C LYS A 173 2.75 -22.09 -15.06
#